data_a588366c9b789b112b622c781ccfdf4a
#
_entry.id   a588366c9b789b112b622c781ccfdf4a
#
_cell.length_a   1.000
_cell.length_b   1.000
_cell.length_c   1.000
_cell.angle_alpha   90.00
_cell.angle_beta   90.00
_cell.angle_gamma   90.00
#
_symmetry.space_group_name_H-M   'P 1'
#
loop_
_entity.id
_entity.type
_entity.pdbx_description
1 polymer ?
#
loop_
_entity_poly.entity_id
_entity_poly.type
_entity_poly.pdbx_seq_one_letter_code
_entity_poly.pdbx_strand_id
1 'polypeptide(L)'
;MNVLLLGNGFDIYHHLPTNYHNFLNVANFLHDHYNEGKEFIGDVFSDKRLQDKDPYIAKCYKEHQKVYDTVILSPAKAKEIIDLCRDNLWFTYFTQSFNKELGWIDFEKEIAFVLEVFNKFLLNVTVIPSMPNGEADACYILKHFGFFMKTTTDGFMGVPTTKIKEKYIIEYPKGSKNLEVNKDLIISTLSSMLDDVAKALKLYLDCFVNITIPRIAKEPYAKKCQAIANIDHTVSFNYTNTYEKMYSSNKIYHLHGDVDRKIIIGVNPDTSDSIETIDTSFVSFKKYYQRTFFETDHEYFKWVNDINETKEDFCLTAMGHSLDITDKDIIIELFDHAREIYVLYHNEEAKKSYIANLIKIFGKQRFDDLRRNKNLTFYSLNMDFTNFADHLRSNSDEVYMMQYGDEKSFAESYWNE
;
A
#
# COMPACT_ATOMS: atom_id res chain seq x y z
N MET A 1 5.65 -15.66 22.04
CA MET A 1 6.18 -15.08 20.78
C MET A 1 5.57 -13.71 20.55
N ASN A 2 6.34 -12.74 20.01
CA ASN A 2 5.89 -11.40 19.67
C ASN A 2 5.86 -11.22 18.15
N VAL A 3 4.74 -10.76 17.62
CA VAL A 3 4.51 -10.53 16.19
C VAL A 3 4.19 -9.06 15.96
N LEU A 4 4.81 -8.47 14.94
CA LEU A 4 4.61 -7.08 14.56
C LEU A 4 3.93 -7.01 13.19
N LEU A 5 2.80 -6.31 13.12
CA LEU A 5 2.11 -5.96 11.88
C LEU A 5 2.45 -4.53 11.50
N LEU A 6 3.09 -4.34 10.34
CA LEU A 6 3.53 -3.04 9.86
C LEU A 6 2.76 -2.57 8.63
N GLY A 7 2.45 -1.29 8.60
CA GLY A 7 1.95 -0.59 7.43
C GLY A 7 2.67 0.75 7.23
N ASN A 8 2.33 1.47 6.18
CA ASN A 8 3.04 2.69 5.74
C ASN A 8 3.15 3.79 6.81
N GLY A 9 2.23 3.84 7.78
CA GLY A 9 2.33 4.76 8.91
C GLY A 9 3.59 4.56 9.76
N PHE A 10 4.23 3.38 9.71
CA PHE A 10 5.52 3.15 10.33
C PHE A 10 6.63 3.95 9.66
N ASP A 11 6.69 3.97 8.34
CA ASP A 11 7.64 4.78 7.58
C ASP A 11 7.40 6.28 7.80
N ILE A 12 6.13 6.68 7.81
CA ILE A 12 5.71 8.07 8.09
C ILE A 12 6.14 8.50 9.51
N TYR A 13 6.05 7.61 10.49
CA TYR A 13 6.53 7.87 11.85
C TYR A 13 8.04 8.17 11.87
N HIS A 14 8.80 7.58 10.95
CA HIS A 14 10.23 7.83 10.76
C HIS A 14 10.51 8.99 9.78
N HIS A 15 9.52 9.77 9.40
CA HIS A 15 9.62 10.87 8.43
C HIS A 15 10.22 10.44 7.09
N LEU A 16 9.82 9.28 6.59
CA LEU A 16 10.18 8.81 5.26
C LEU A 16 9.04 9.16 4.27
N PRO A 17 9.37 9.67 3.07
CA PRO A 17 8.35 10.06 2.09
C PRO A 17 7.87 8.85 1.28
N THR A 18 7.05 8.00 1.90
CA THR A 18 6.59 6.71 1.35
C THR A 18 5.12 6.69 0.93
N ASN A 19 4.42 7.82 1.06
CA ASN A 19 3.05 7.92 0.55
C ASN A 19 3.02 7.92 -0.98
N TYR A 20 1.97 7.38 -1.57
CA TYR A 20 1.73 7.47 -3.02
C TYR A 20 1.77 8.90 -3.55
N HIS A 21 1.25 9.85 -2.77
CA HIS A 21 1.33 11.27 -3.07
C HIS A 21 2.77 11.78 -3.22
N ASN A 22 3.68 11.39 -2.31
CA ASN A 22 5.10 11.78 -2.43
C ASN A 22 5.71 11.26 -3.73
N PHE A 23 5.43 9.99 -4.09
CA PHE A 23 5.85 9.41 -5.36
C PHE A 23 5.33 10.22 -6.56
N LEU A 24 4.02 10.50 -6.61
CA LEU A 24 3.42 11.25 -7.72
C LEU A 24 4.05 12.64 -7.88
N ASN A 25 4.27 13.35 -6.77
CA ASN A 25 4.86 14.68 -6.82
C ASN A 25 6.33 14.67 -7.21
N VAL A 26 7.12 13.72 -6.70
CA VAL A 26 8.54 13.59 -7.10
C VAL A 26 8.65 13.18 -8.56
N ALA A 27 7.87 12.22 -9.03
CA ALA A 27 7.90 11.79 -10.44
C ALA A 27 7.52 12.94 -11.39
N ASN A 28 6.48 13.72 -11.07
CA ASN A 28 6.11 14.92 -11.85
C ASN A 28 7.22 15.98 -11.79
N PHE A 29 7.79 16.22 -10.60
CA PHE A 29 8.90 17.17 -10.46
C PHE A 29 10.12 16.77 -11.30
N LEU A 30 10.49 15.49 -11.28
CA LEU A 30 11.58 14.99 -12.13
C LEU A 30 11.27 15.17 -13.62
N HIS A 31 10.04 14.87 -14.04
CA HIS A 31 9.62 15.08 -15.43
C HIS A 31 9.83 16.53 -15.88
N ASP A 32 9.45 17.49 -15.05
CA ASP A 32 9.49 18.91 -15.37
C ASP A 32 10.90 19.54 -15.25
N HIS A 33 11.75 18.99 -14.35
CA HIS A 33 12.98 19.64 -13.90
C HIS A 33 14.23 18.75 -13.97
N TYR A 34 14.16 17.60 -14.62
CA TYR A 34 15.28 16.65 -14.71
C TYR A 34 16.59 17.27 -15.25
N ASN A 35 16.49 18.15 -16.22
CA ASN A 35 17.63 18.77 -16.91
C ASN A 35 18.31 19.89 -16.08
N GLU A 36 17.87 20.17 -14.87
CA GLU A 36 18.43 21.24 -14.01
C GLU A 36 19.66 20.80 -13.18
N GLY A 37 20.24 19.63 -13.48
CA GLY A 37 21.52 19.19 -12.88
C GLY A 37 21.41 18.79 -11.41
N LYS A 38 20.34 18.08 -11.02
CA LYS A 38 20.17 17.55 -9.66
C LYS A 38 21.12 16.37 -9.44
N GLU A 39 22.06 16.50 -8.51
CA GLU A 39 23.11 15.49 -8.21
C GLU A 39 22.76 14.67 -6.98
N PHE A 40 22.13 15.28 -5.98
CA PHE A 40 21.79 14.66 -4.70
C PHE A 40 20.27 14.57 -4.51
N ILE A 41 19.83 13.63 -3.67
CA ILE A 41 18.41 13.57 -3.26
C ILE A 41 18.00 14.88 -2.59
N GLY A 42 18.92 15.47 -1.81
CA GLY A 42 18.72 16.78 -1.19
C GLY A 42 18.41 17.90 -2.18
N ASP A 43 18.99 17.89 -3.38
CA ASP A 43 18.70 18.88 -4.43
C ASP A 43 17.25 18.82 -4.93
N VAL A 44 16.66 17.62 -4.89
CA VAL A 44 15.24 17.41 -5.24
C VAL A 44 14.34 17.81 -4.08
N PHE A 45 14.64 17.30 -2.87
CA PHE A 45 13.75 17.49 -1.72
C PHE A 45 13.81 18.91 -1.11
N SER A 46 14.89 19.65 -1.32
CA SER A 46 15.01 21.06 -0.91
C SER A 46 14.37 22.05 -1.87
N ASP A 47 14.00 21.61 -3.08
CA ASP A 47 13.44 22.51 -4.07
C ASP A 47 12.05 23.01 -3.64
N LYS A 48 11.91 24.34 -3.57
CA LYS A 48 10.67 24.96 -3.13
C LYS A 48 9.45 24.60 -3.97
N ARG A 49 9.63 24.43 -5.27
CA ARG A 49 8.53 24.03 -6.17
C ARG A 49 7.93 22.69 -5.81
N LEU A 50 8.77 21.74 -5.35
CA LEU A 50 8.33 20.46 -4.83
C LEU A 50 7.75 20.59 -3.43
N GLN A 51 8.42 21.33 -2.52
CA GLN A 51 7.98 21.52 -1.14
C GLN A 51 6.64 22.26 -1.04
N ASP A 52 6.38 23.21 -1.93
CA ASP A 52 5.10 23.93 -2.00
C ASP A 52 3.95 23.03 -2.47
N LYS A 53 4.26 22.03 -3.30
CA LYS A 53 3.28 21.00 -3.74
C LYS A 53 3.10 19.90 -2.69
N ASP A 54 4.17 19.58 -1.96
CA ASP A 54 4.22 18.50 -0.98
C ASP A 54 4.91 18.94 0.31
N PRO A 55 4.16 19.54 1.25
CA PRO A 55 4.71 19.98 2.55
C PRO A 55 5.28 18.83 3.38
N TYR A 56 4.87 17.58 3.13
CA TYR A 56 5.41 16.44 3.85
C TYR A 56 6.85 16.13 3.42
N ILE A 57 7.18 16.28 2.15
CA ILE A 57 8.58 16.19 1.68
C ILE A 57 9.46 17.25 2.34
N ALA A 58 8.94 18.49 2.52
CA ALA A 58 9.67 19.52 3.25
C ALA A 58 9.98 19.10 4.71
N LYS A 59 9.01 18.44 5.36
CA LYS A 59 9.19 17.91 6.72
C LYS A 59 10.22 16.78 6.74
N CYS A 60 10.15 15.82 5.81
CA CYS A 60 11.13 14.74 5.68
C CYS A 60 12.55 15.29 5.42
N TYR A 61 12.66 16.25 4.50
CA TYR A 61 13.94 16.89 4.21
C TYR A 61 14.53 17.57 5.45
N LYS A 62 13.75 18.35 6.17
CA LYS A 62 14.19 19.02 7.40
C LYS A 62 14.69 18.03 8.46
N GLU A 63 14.03 16.90 8.62
CA GLU A 63 14.39 15.88 9.60
C GLU A 63 15.69 15.16 9.24
N HIS A 64 15.88 14.83 7.94
CA HIS A 64 16.98 14.01 7.47
C HIS A 64 17.93 14.74 6.51
N GLN A 65 18.00 16.07 6.57
CA GLN A 65 18.76 16.91 5.63
C GLN A 65 20.20 16.42 5.43
N LYS A 66 20.91 16.17 6.55
CA LYS A 66 22.30 15.71 6.50
C LYS A 66 22.50 14.45 5.68
N VAL A 67 21.51 13.57 5.67
CA VAL A 67 21.55 12.33 4.88
C VAL A 67 21.22 12.63 3.43
N TYR A 68 20.12 13.32 3.17
CA TYR A 68 19.67 13.61 1.81
C TYR A 68 20.69 14.42 0.99
N ASP A 69 21.38 15.37 1.62
CA ASP A 69 22.42 16.19 0.97
C ASP A 69 23.71 15.43 0.62
N THR A 70 23.82 14.17 1.07
CA THR A 70 25.03 13.33 0.80
C THR A 70 24.74 12.08 -0.05
N VAL A 71 23.45 11.77 -0.31
CA VAL A 71 23.09 10.62 -1.13
C VAL A 71 22.93 11.03 -2.59
N ILE A 72 23.78 10.46 -3.43
CA ILE A 72 23.77 10.73 -4.87
C ILE A 72 22.52 10.15 -5.51
N LEU A 73 21.81 10.97 -6.25
CA LEU A 73 20.69 10.55 -7.08
C LEU A 73 21.21 9.86 -8.34
N SER A 74 20.76 8.65 -8.62
CA SER A 74 21.12 7.96 -9.85
C SER A 74 20.41 8.57 -11.06
N PRO A 75 21.12 9.20 -12.01
CA PRO A 75 20.51 9.80 -13.19
C PRO A 75 19.78 8.78 -14.06
N ALA A 76 20.29 7.55 -14.16
CA ALA A 76 19.68 6.48 -14.94
C ALA A 76 18.32 6.07 -14.36
N LYS A 77 18.25 5.88 -13.02
CA LYS A 77 17.00 5.52 -12.34
C LYS A 77 15.98 6.68 -12.37
N ALA A 78 16.43 7.92 -12.19
CA ALA A 78 15.56 9.09 -12.31
C ALA A 78 14.93 9.20 -13.72
N LYS A 79 15.75 8.97 -14.75
CA LYS A 79 15.26 8.93 -16.13
C LYS A 79 14.28 7.77 -16.37
N GLU A 80 14.53 6.61 -15.83
CA GLU A 80 13.66 5.45 -15.95
C GLU A 80 12.30 5.71 -15.29
N ILE A 81 12.25 6.37 -14.11
CA ILE A 81 10.99 6.82 -13.49
C ILE A 81 10.21 7.74 -14.45
N ILE A 82 10.90 8.73 -15.04
CA ILE A 82 10.27 9.65 -16.00
C ILE A 82 9.71 8.88 -17.20
N ASP A 83 10.47 7.97 -17.77
CA ASP A 83 10.08 7.23 -18.97
C ASP A 83 8.89 6.28 -18.69
N LEU A 84 8.82 5.65 -17.52
CA LEU A 84 7.70 4.80 -17.10
C LEU A 84 6.41 5.58 -16.82
N CYS A 85 6.54 6.82 -16.32
CA CYS A 85 5.40 7.68 -16.02
C CYS A 85 4.91 8.46 -17.24
N ARG A 86 5.79 8.69 -18.24
CA ARG A 86 5.47 9.45 -19.45
C ARG A 86 4.35 8.74 -20.24
N ASP A 87 3.31 9.47 -20.58
CA ASP A 87 2.16 8.97 -21.34
C ASP A 87 1.44 7.78 -20.67
N ASN A 88 1.73 7.48 -19.41
CA ASN A 88 1.06 6.44 -18.65
C ASN A 88 -0.28 6.97 -18.12
N LEU A 89 -1.37 6.34 -18.56
CA LEU A 89 -2.71 6.81 -18.25
C LEU A 89 -3.11 6.57 -16.79
N TRP A 90 -2.60 5.52 -16.12
CA TRP A 90 -2.79 5.35 -14.69
C TRP A 90 -2.08 6.43 -13.90
N PHE A 91 -0.82 6.72 -14.24
CA PHE A 91 -0.07 7.78 -13.57
C PHE A 91 -0.76 9.14 -13.68
N THR A 92 -1.22 9.48 -14.90
CA THR A 92 -1.96 10.74 -15.15
C THR A 92 -3.28 10.75 -14.41
N TYR A 93 -4.01 9.62 -14.39
CA TYR A 93 -5.26 9.48 -13.64
C TYR A 93 -5.06 9.69 -12.15
N PHE A 94 -4.10 8.98 -11.53
CA PHE A 94 -3.79 9.14 -10.11
C PHE A 94 -3.37 10.57 -9.75
N THR A 95 -2.58 11.21 -10.61
CA THR A 95 -2.18 12.62 -10.40
C THR A 95 -3.39 13.57 -10.42
N GLN A 96 -4.39 13.31 -11.26
CA GLN A 96 -5.61 14.10 -11.37
C GLN A 96 -6.63 13.79 -10.27
N SER A 97 -6.73 12.54 -9.85
CA SER A 97 -7.63 12.07 -8.78
C SER A 97 -7.13 12.44 -7.38
N PHE A 98 -5.89 12.93 -7.26
CA PHE A 98 -5.36 13.38 -5.98
C PHE A 98 -6.22 14.49 -5.38
N ASN A 99 -6.83 14.19 -4.23
CA ASN A 99 -7.63 15.16 -3.50
C ASN A 99 -6.75 16.04 -2.61
N LYS A 100 -6.56 17.29 -3.04
CA LYS A 100 -5.74 18.28 -2.32
C LYS A 100 -6.29 18.62 -0.93
N GLU A 101 -7.59 18.55 -0.73
CA GLU A 101 -8.23 18.88 0.56
C GLU A 101 -7.98 17.77 1.59
N LEU A 102 -7.99 16.50 1.15
CA LEU A 102 -7.72 15.35 2.00
C LEU A 102 -6.23 15.05 2.17
N GLY A 103 -5.37 15.55 1.28
CA GLY A 103 -3.91 15.38 1.35
C GLY A 103 -3.41 13.97 1.12
N TRP A 104 -4.24 13.06 0.57
CA TRP A 104 -3.88 11.67 0.29
C TRP A 104 -4.61 11.11 -0.94
N ILE A 105 -4.09 10.01 -1.48
CA ILE A 105 -4.72 9.22 -2.53
C ILE A 105 -4.61 7.73 -2.15
N ASP A 106 -5.66 7.00 -2.42
CA ASP A 106 -5.76 5.56 -2.24
C ASP A 106 -5.79 4.89 -3.62
N PHE A 107 -4.65 4.40 -4.07
CA PHE A 107 -4.55 3.74 -5.37
C PHE A 107 -5.50 2.56 -5.50
N GLU A 108 -5.74 1.82 -4.42
CA GLU A 108 -6.60 0.65 -4.44
C GLU A 108 -8.06 1.02 -4.72
N LYS A 109 -8.56 2.07 -4.06
CA LYS A 109 -9.92 2.58 -4.32
C LYS A 109 -10.06 3.13 -5.73
N GLU A 110 -9.06 3.87 -6.19
CA GLU A 110 -9.05 4.42 -7.55
C GLU A 110 -9.01 3.31 -8.60
N ILE A 111 -8.19 2.28 -8.41
CA ILE A 111 -8.16 1.11 -9.29
C ILE A 111 -9.51 0.39 -9.27
N ALA A 112 -10.07 0.11 -8.10
CA ALA A 112 -11.37 -0.55 -7.96
C ALA A 112 -12.46 0.20 -8.71
N PHE A 113 -12.51 1.53 -8.56
CA PHE A 113 -13.49 2.37 -9.23
C PHE A 113 -13.35 2.32 -10.77
N VAL A 114 -12.11 2.41 -11.26
CA VAL A 114 -11.84 2.28 -12.71
C VAL A 114 -12.28 0.91 -13.22
N LEU A 115 -11.93 -0.17 -12.53
CA LEU A 115 -12.30 -1.52 -12.95
C LEU A 115 -13.81 -1.75 -12.91
N GLU A 116 -14.52 -1.19 -11.92
CA GLU A 116 -15.99 -1.22 -11.86
C GLU A 116 -16.62 -0.55 -13.07
N VAL A 117 -16.12 0.65 -13.44
CA VAL A 117 -16.57 1.37 -14.63
C VAL A 117 -16.34 0.53 -15.89
N PHE A 118 -15.15 -0.06 -16.05
CA PHE A 118 -14.85 -0.92 -17.18
C PHE A 118 -15.74 -2.16 -17.21
N ASN A 119 -15.93 -2.82 -16.08
CA ASN A 119 -16.79 -3.99 -15.97
C ASN A 119 -18.23 -3.67 -16.40
N LYS A 120 -18.79 -2.58 -15.85
CA LYS A 120 -20.16 -2.15 -16.11
C LYS A 120 -20.39 -1.77 -17.57
N PHE A 121 -19.44 -1.10 -18.22
CA PHE A 121 -19.64 -0.49 -19.52
C PHE A 121 -19.00 -1.25 -20.70
N LEU A 122 -18.02 -2.14 -20.45
CA LEU A 122 -17.41 -2.95 -21.50
C LEU A 122 -18.14 -4.26 -21.77
N LEU A 123 -18.82 -4.82 -20.75
CA LEU A 123 -19.42 -6.14 -20.88
C LEU A 123 -20.70 -6.14 -21.74
N ASN A 124 -21.37 -5.02 -21.90
CA ASN A 124 -22.74 -4.97 -22.44
C ASN A 124 -23.02 -3.94 -23.52
N VAL A 125 -22.05 -3.17 -24.05
CA VAL A 125 -22.41 -2.00 -24.87
C VAL A 125 -21.54 -1.84 -26.11
N THR A 126 -22.17 -1.90 -27.28
CA THR A 126 -21.59 -1.54 -28.59
C THR A 126 -21.66 -0.04 -28.88
N VAL A 127 -22.55 0.69 -28.23
CA VAL A 127 -22.71 2.15 -28.33
C VAL A 127 -22.98 2.69 -26.94
N ILE A 128 -22.20 3.65 -26.49
CA ILE A 128 -22.53 4.38 -25.25
C ILE A 128 -23.69 5.31 -25.58
N PRO A 129 -24.90 5.11 -25.00
CA PRO A 129 -25.96 6.07 -25.12
C PRO A 129 -25.46 7.43 -24.56
N SER A 130 -26.02 8.52 -25.01
CA SER A 130 -25.83 9.83 -24.36
C SER A 130 -26.19 9.69 -22.87
N MET A 131 -25.17 9.70 -22.02
CA MET A 131 -25.34 9.30 -20.62
C MET A 131 -26.17 10.29 -19.84
N PRO A 132 -27.10 9.84 -18.97
CA PRO A 132 -27.80 10.71 -18.02
C PRO A 132 -26.80 11.37 -17.04
N ASN A 133 -27.18 12.52 -16.50
CA ASN A 133 -26.35 13.40 -15.64
C ASN A 133 -25.70 12.77 -14.39
N GLY A 134 -25.87 11.50 -14.08
CA GLY A 134 -25.24 10.78 -12.98
C GLY A 134 -24.04 9.91 -13.35
N GLU A 135 -23.68 9.82 -14.65
CA GLU A 135 -22.60 8.94 -15.14
C GLU A 135 -21.44 9.72 -15.78
N ALA A 136 -21.32 11.01 -15.45
CA ALA A 136 -20.25 11.88 -15.97
C ALA A 136 -18.86 11.33 -15.66
N ASP A 137 -18.67 10.76 -14.45
CA ASP A 137 -17.39 10.20 -14.00
C ASP A 137 -17.00 8.94 -14.79
N ALA A 138 -17.97 8.07 -15.10
CA ALA A 138 -17.72 6.90 -15.93
C ALA A 138 -17.30 7.30 -17.36
N CYS A 139 -17.97 8.30 -17.95
CA CYS A 139 -17.57 8.85 -19.25
C CYS A 139 -16.16 9.45 -19.22
N TYR A 140 -15.82 10.16 -18.14
CA TYR A 140 -14.49 10.71 -17.95
C TYR A 140 -13.43 9.61 -17.94
N ILE A 141 -13.60 8.57 -17.11
CA ILE A 141 -12.67 7.44 -16.99
C ILE A 141 -12.47 6.75 -18.34
N LEU A 142 -13.54 6.38 -19.02
CA LEU A 142 -13.46 5.67 -20.30
C LEU A 142 -12.75 6.50 -21.39
N LYS A 143 -12.94 7.84 -21.37
CA LYS A 143 -12.22 8.75 -22.27
C LYS A 143 -10.76 8.91 -21.86
N HIS A 144 -10.49 9.07 -20.56
CA HIS A 144 -9.15 9.23 -20.02
C HIS A 144 -8.23 8.08 -20.42
N PHE A 145 -8.70 6.83 -20.22
CA PHE A 145 -7.94 5.65 -20.62
C PHE A 145 -7.92 5.41 -22.13
N GLY A 146 -8.52 6.28 -22.91
CA GLY A 146 -8.33 6.32 -24.35
C GLY A 146 -9.00 5.21 -25.14
N PHE A 147 -9.95 4.49 -24.54
CA PHE A 147 -10.69 3.43 -25.23
C PHE A 147 -11.80 3.97 -26.13
N PHE A 148 -12.20 5.21 -25.91
CA PHE A 148 -13.24 5.86 -26.68
C PHE A 148 -12.69 7.01 -27.51
N MET A 149 -13.31 7.22 -28.68
CA MET A 149 -13.08 8.39 -29.52
C MET A 149 -14.39 9.18 -29.67
N LYS A 150 -14.26 10.50 -29.71
CA LYS A 150 -15.38 11.37 -30.06
C LYS A 150 -15.54 11.37 -31.57
N THR A 151 -16.69 10.92 -32.09
CA THR A 151 -16.97 11.05 -33.51
C THR A 151 -17.51 12.46 -33.79
N THR A 152 -16.89 13.12 -34.74
CA THR A 152 -17.48 14.32 -35.34
C THR A 152 -18.58 13.89 -36.31
N THR A 153 -19.82 14.19 -35.92
CA THR A 153 -20.98 14.34 -36.80
C THR A 153 -21.27 13.28 -37.87
N ASP A 154 -22.12 12.30 -37.52
CA ASP A 154 -23.11 11.75 -38.42
C ASP A 154 -24.40 11.37 -37.68
N GLY A 155 -24.72 12.09 -36.61
CA GLY A 155 -25.97 11.91 -35.87
C GLY A 155 -27.01 12.88 -36.38
N PHE A 156 -28.19 12.41 -36.69
CA PHE A 156 -29.39 13.21 -36.83
C PHE A 156 -29.49 14.21 -35.65
N MET A 157 -29.31 15.50 -35.88
CA MET A 157 -29.20 16.61 -34.92
C MET A 157 -27.81 17.01 -34.40
N GLY A 158 -26.72 16.57 -34.99
CA GLY A 158 -25.38 17.10 -34.63
C GLY A 158 -24.88 16.78 -33.20
N VAL A 159 -25.46 15.81 -32.51
CA VAL A 159 -25.01 15.36 -31.21
C VAL A 159 -23.79 14.46 -31.37
N PRO A 160 -22.63 14.84 -30.79
CA PRO A 160 -21.43 14.01 -30.89
C PRO A 160 -21.66 12.66 -30.18
N THR A 161 -21.55 11.56 -30.94
CA THR A 161 -21.59 10.22 -30.38
C THR A 161 -20.18 9.78 -29.93
N THR A 162 -20.09 9.04 -28.84
CA THR A 162 -18.84 8.44 -28.38
C THR A 162 -18.80 6.98 -28.83
N LYS A 163 -17.76 6.59 -29.58
CA LYS A 163 -17.57 5.21 -30.06
C LYS A 163 -16.29 4.60 -29.47
N ILE A 164 -16.27 3.28 -29.34
CA ILE A 164 -15.06 2.54 -28.97
C ILE A 164 -14.05 2.64 -30.11
N LYS A 165 -12.77 2.80 -29.81
CA LYS A 165 -11.71 2.81 -30.83
C LYS A 165 -11.66 1.47 -31.56
N GLU A 166 -11.53 1.49 -32.89
CA GLU A 166 -11.56 0.32 -33.77
C GLU A 166 -10.61 -0.79 -33.35
N LYS A 167 -9.42 -0.45 -32.84
CA LYS A 167 -8.42 -1.44 -32.35
C LYS A 167 -8.92 -2.32 -31.19
N TYR A 168 -9.97 -1.89 -30.48
CA TYR A 168 -10.57 -2.66 -29.39
C TYR A 168 -11.87 -3.36 -29.78
N ILE A 169 -12.17 -3.42 -31.07
CA ILE A 169 -13.33 -4.10 -31.62
C ILE A 169 -12.88 -5.35 -32.34
N ILE A 170 -13.53 -6.47 -32.07
CA ILE A 170 -13.37 -7.69 -32.84
C ILE A 170 -14.35 -7.61 -34.03
N GLU A 171 -13.83 -7.57 -35.24
CA GLU A 171 -14.65 -7.60 -36.43
C GLU A 171 -15.17 -9.03 -36.68
N TYR A 172 -16.50 -9.21 -36.69
CA TYR A 172 -17.12 -10.43 -37.13
C TYR A 172 -17.25 -10.50 -38.67
N PRO A 173 -17.37 -11.70 -39.26
CA PRO A 173 -17.51 -11.86 -40.69
C PRO A 173 -18.64 -10.99 -41.27
N LYS A 174 -18.43 -10.46 -42.47
CA LYS A 174 -19.36 -9.54 -43.16
C LYS A 174 -20.82 -9.99 -43.01
N GLY A 175 -21.63 -9.19 -42.35
CA GLY A 175 -23.06 -9.40 -42.14
C GLY A 175 -23.53 -9.50 -40.70
N SER A 176 -22.63 -9.59 -39.70
CA SER A 176 -23.00 -9.52 -38.29
C SER A 176 -23.24 -8.07 -37.88
N LYS A 177 -24.35 -7.81 -37.21
CA LYS A 177 -24.64 -6.51 -36.60
C LYS A 177 -24.07 -6.37 -35.20
N ASN A 178 -23.47 -7.39 -34.64
CA ASN A 178 -22.94 -7.42 -33.28
C ASN A 178 -21.44 -7.13 -33.33
N LEU A 179 -21.05 -6.00 -32.79
CA LEU A 179 -19.66 -5.70 -32.50
C LEU A 179 -19.29 -6.28 -31.13
N GLU A 180 -18.23 -7.07 -31.07
CA GLU A 180 -17.69 -7.58 -29.83
C GLU A 180 -16.45 -6.78 -29.46
N VAL A 181 -16.34 -6.42 -28.19
CA VAL A 181 -15.20 -5.68 -27.66
C VAL A 181 -14.09 -6.67 -27.30
N ASN A 182 -12.86 -6.38 -27.75
CA ASN A 182 -11.68 -7.16 -27.37
C ASN A 182 -11.30 -6.89 -25.91
N LYS A 183 -11.97 -7.59 -25.00
CA LYS A 183 -11.79 -7.45 -23.54
C LYS A 183 -10.37 -7.77 -23.12
N ASP A 184 -9.78 -8.83 -23.67
CA ASP A 184 -8.43 -9.27 -23.30
C ASP A 184 -7.39 -8.20 -23.65
N LEU A 185 -7.52 -7.56 -24.80
CA LEU A 185 -6.63 -6.47 -25.20
C LEU A 185 -6.78 -5.24 -24.29
N ILE A 186 -7.99 -4.92 -23.85
CA ILE A 186 -8.24 -3.80 -22.93
C ILE A 186 -7.64 -4.12 -21.57
N ILE A 187 -7.93 -5.29 -21.02
CA ILE A 187 -7.45 -5.72 -19.71
C ILE A 187 -5.92 -5.81 -19.69
N SER A 188 -5.32 -6.41 -20.72
CA SER A 188 -3.85 -6.50 -20.82
C SER A 188 -3.19 -5.12 -20.97
N THR A 189 -3.83 -4.18 -21.69
CA THR A 189 -3.36 -2.81 -21.82
C THR A 189 -3.39 -2.08 -20.46
N LEU A 190 -4.51 -2.17 -19.73
CA LEU A 190 -4.65 -1.59 -18.39
C LEU A 190 -3.63 -2.20 -17.41
N SER A 191 -3.49 -3.52 -17.42
CA SER A 191 -2.56 -4.24 -16.52
C SER A 191 -1.11 -3.84 -16.81
N SER A 192 -0.70 -3.78 -18.06
CA SER A 192 0.67 -3.38 -18.45
C SER A 192 0.99 -1.94 -18.02
N MET A 193 0.07 -1.01 -18.20
CA MET A 193 0.28 0.38 -17.76
C MET A 193 0.34 0.49 -16.23
N LEU A 194 -0.44 -0.31 -15.50
CA LEU A 194 -0.37 -0.33 -14.03
C LEU A 194 0.94 -0.95 -13.54
N ASP A 195 1.43 -1.98 -14.21
CA ASP A 195 2.74 -2.57 -13.96
C ASP A 195 3.89 -1.56 -14.13
N ASP A 196 3.80 -0.66 -15.10
CA ASP A 196 4.79 0.40 -15.28
C ASP A 196 4.74 1.44 -14.15
N VAL A 197 3.55 1.80 -13.64
CA VAL A 197 3.42 2.62 -12.43
C VAL A 197 4.02 1.91 -11.22
N ALA A 198 3.78 0.61 -11.06
CA ALA A 198 4.36 -0.18 -9.97
C ALA A 198 5.90 -0.22 -10.03
N LYS A 199 6.48 -0.37 -11.23
CA LYS A 199 7.93 -0.29 -11.44
C LYS A 199 8.48 1.10 -11.13
N ALA A 200 7.80 2.17 -11.55
CA ALA A 200 8.20 3.55 -11.26
C ALA A 200 8.15 3.83 -9.74
N LEU A 201 7.10 3.38 -9.05
CA LEU A 201 7.00 3.48 -7.60
C LEU A 201 8.14 2.70 -6.90
N LYS A 202 8.43 1.48 -7.35
CA LYS A 202 9.55 0.68 -6.83
C LYS A 202 10.88 1.43 -6.98
N LEU A 203 11.16 1.97 -8.15
CA LEU A 203 12.38 2.75 -8.41
C LEU A 203 12.45 4.01 -7.53
N TYR A 204 11.33 4.70 -7.35
CA TYR A 204 11.24 5.84 -6.43
C TYR A 204 11.59 5.43 -5.00
N LEU A 205 10.93 4.40 -4.48
CA LEU A 205 11.19 3.91 -3.12
C LEU A 205 12.63 3.42 -2.96
N ASP A 206 13.20 2.77 -3.96
CA ASP A 206 14.59 2.29 -3.90
C ASP A 206 15.60 3.45 -3.90
N CYS A 207 15.48 4.41 -4.83
CA CYS A 207 16.51 5.42 -5.01
C CYS A 207 16.31 6.72 -4.22
N PHE A 208 15.13 6.99 -3.68
CA PHE A 208 14.88 8.17 -2.83
C PHE A 208 14.70 7.84 -1.36
N VAL A 209 14.22 6.66 -1.03
CA VAL A 209 13.89 6.26 0.35
C VAL A 209 14.84 5.18 0.85
N ASN A 210 14.79 3.99 0.27
CA ASN A 210 15.46 2.79 0.79
C ASN A 210 16.98 2.94 0.88
N ILE A 211 17.59 3.63 -0.08
CA ILE A 211 19.04 3.95 -0.11
C ILE A 211 19.46 4.85 1.06
N THR A 212 18.55 5.64 1.62
CA THR A 212 18.84 6.59 2.71
C THR A 212 18.72 5.94 4.09
N ILE A 213 17.89 4.90 4.24
CA ILE A 213 17.58 4.26 5.52
C ILE A 213 18.83 3.81 6.29
N PRO A 214 19.85 3.14 5.69
CA PRO A 214 21.03 2.71 6.45
C PRO A 214 21.85 3.86 7.02
N ARG A 215 21.76 5.07 6.43
CA ARG A 215 22.43 6.27 6.94
C ARG A 215 21.58 6.92 8.02
N ILE A 216 20.27 7.02 7.81
CA ILE A 216 19.31 7.52 8.81
C ILE A 216 19.37 6.65 10.07
N ALA A 217 19.46 5.33 9.95
CA ALA A 217 19.54 4.41 11.08
C ALA A 217 20.75 4.63 12.02
N LYS A 218 21.80 5.29 11.52
CA LYS A 218 22.99 5.66 12.31
C LYS A 218 22.82 6.95 13.09
N GLU A 219 21.81 7.75 12.80
CA GLU A 219 21.56 8.99 13.50
C GLU A 219 21.02 8.71 14.91
N PRO A 220 21.44 9.47 15.95
CA PRO A 220 21.06 9.21 17.36
C PRO A 220 19.56 9.23 17.61
N TYR A 221 18.80 9.96 16.78
CA TYR A 221 17.34 10.12 16.90
C TYR A 221 16.54 9.11 16.07
N ALA A 222 17.20 8.25 15.30
CA ALA A 222 16.51 7.40 14.31
C ALA A 222 15.65 6.32 14.95
N LYS A 223 16.11 5.70 16.04
CA LYS A 223 15.41 4.60 16.71
C LYS A 223 14.40 5.17 17.72
N LYS A 224 13.29 5.67 17.20
CA LYS A 224 12.24 6.29 18.02
C LYS A 224 11.48 5.30 18.91
N CYS A 225 11.55 3.99 18.59
CA CYS A 225 10.71 2.97 19.20
C CYS A 225 11.53 1.73 19.58
N GLN A 226 12.22 1.77 20.69
CA GLN A 226 13.02 0.62 21.17
C GLN A 226 12.17 -0.60 21.52
N ALA A 227 10.92 -0.44 21.92
CA ALA A 227 10.06 -1.54 22.33
C ALA A 227 9.76 -2.56 21.23
N ILE A 228 9.88 -2.16 19.96
CA ILE A 228 9.70 -3.07 18.83
C ILE A 228 11.03 -3.61 18.28
N ALA A 229 12.15 -3.43 18.98
CA ALA A 229 13.46 -3.87 18.48
C ALA A 229 13.67 -5.38 18.51
N ASN A 230 12.96 -6.09 19.41
CA ASN A 230 13.12 -7.53 19.64
C ASN A 230 11.81 -8.27 19.35
N ILE A 231 11.37 -8.22 18.10
CA ILE A 231 10.18 -8.93 17.62
C ILE A 231 10.61 -10.23 16.93
N ASP A 232 9.89 -11.31 17.18
CA ASP A 232 10.21 -12.62 16.61
C ASP A 232 9.85 -12.70 15.13
N HIS A 233 8.64 -12.24 14.77
CA HIS A 233 8.15 -12.23 13.40
C HIS A 233 7.51 -10.89 13.05
N THR A 234 7.77 -10.42 11.84
CA THR A 234 7.18 -9.18 11.33
C THR A 234 6.41 -9.45 10.03
N VAL A 235 5.14 -9.08 10.03
CA VAL A 235 4.29 -9.09 8.83
C VAL A 235 4.20 -7.66 8.30
N SER A 236 4.80 -7.40 7.15
CA SER A 236 4.92 -6.06 6.59
C SER A 236 4.09 -5.89 5.32
N PHE A 237 3.29 -4.83 5.28
CA PHE A 237 2.61 -4.33 4.11
C PHE A 237 3.38 -3.18 3.43
N ASN A 238 4.53 -2.78 4.01
CA ASN A 238 5.42 -1.78 3.44
C ASN A 238 6.27 -2.37 2.33
N TYR A 239 6.55 -1.57 1.33
CA TYR A 239 7.48 -1.92 0.24
C TYR A 239 8.94 -1.66 0.61
N THR A 240 9.20 -0.91 1.70
CA THR A 240 10.53 -0.50 2.16
C THR A 240 11.09 -1.49 3.17
N ASN A 241 12.42 -1.55 3.27
CA ASN A 241 13.12 -2.36 4.25
C ASN A 241 13.47 -1.53 5.51
N THR A 242 12.56 -0.63 5.92
CA THR A 242 12.81 0.31 7.03
C THR A 242 13.02 -0.42 8.35
N TYR A 243 12.15 -1.38 8.65
CA TYR A 243 12.22 -2.10 9.92
C TYR A 243 13.51 -2.92 10.04
N GLU A 244 13.86 -3.68 9.01
CA GLU A 244 15.08 -4.49 8.97
C GLU A 244 16.33 -3.67 9.19
N LYS A 245 16.39 -2.53 8.53
CA LYS A 245 17.58 -1.67 8.55
C LYS A 245 17.70 -0.83 9.82
N MET A 246 16.58 -0.56 10.50
CA MET A 246 16.58 0.28 11.70
C MET A 246 16.54 -0.52 13.00
N TYR A 247 15.83 -1.65 13.06
CA TYR A 247 15.51 -2.31 14.33
C TYR A 247 16.00 -3.74 14.42
N SER A 248 15.69 -4.59 13.44
CA SER A 248 15.93 -6.03 13.55
C SER A 248 16.17 -6.68 12.19
N SER A 249 16.95 -7.76 12.22
CA SER A 249 17.11 -8.71 11.10
C SER A 249 16.28 -9.98 11.29
N ASN A 250 15.27 -9.98 12.16
CA ASN A 250 14.39 -11.12 12.41
C ASN A 250 13.54 -11.44 11.17
N LYS A 251 12.78 -12.52 11.22
CA LYS A 251 12.04 -13.02 10.08
C LYS A 251 10.91 -12.04 9.67
N ILE A 252 10.98 -11.54 8.45
CA ILE A 252 10.05 -10.54 7.92
C ILE A 252 9.36 -11.07 6.68
N TYR A 253 8.03 -10.90 6.63
CA TYR A 253 7.17 -11.29 5.52
C TYR A 253 6.60 -10.05 4.85
N HIS A 254 7.12 -9.70 3.67
CA HIS A 254 6.62 -8.59 2.85
C HIS A 254 5.48 -9.07 1.96
N LEU A 255 4.25 -8.99 2.45
CA LEU A 255 3.08 -9.52 1.75
C LEU A 255 2.76 -8.79 0.45
N HIS A 256 3.07 -7.51 0.38
CA HIS A 256 2.92 -6.71 -0.84
C HIS A 256 4.21 -6.63 -1.68
N GLY A 257 5.17 -7.51 -1.39
CA GLY A 257 6.52 -7.43 -1.97
C GLY A 257 7.32 -6.29 -1.39
N ASP A 258 8.51 -6.07 -1.92
CA ASP A 258 9.46 -5.07 -1.47
C ASP A 258 10.28 -4.48 -2.63
N VAL A 259 11.14 -3.51 -2.31
CA VAL A 259 12.00 -2.84 -3.29
C VAL A 259 13.05 -3.77 -3.94
N ASP A 260 13.35 -4.92 -3.36
CA ASP A 260 14.29 -5.90 -3.91
C ASP A 260 13.57 -6.91 -4.83
N ARG A 261 12.26 -7.10 -4.64
CA ARG A 261 11.42 -8.01 -5.43
C ARG A 261 10.44 -7.25 -6.34
N LYS A 262 9.26 -7.79 -6.55
CA LYS A 262 8.13 -7.14 -7.21
C LYS A 262 7.23 -6.52 -6.13
N ILE A 263 6.82 -5.28 -6.31
CA ILE A 263 5.77 -4.68 -5.48
C ILE A 263 4.38 -4.96 -6.07
N ILE A 264 3.40 -5.13 -5.19
CA ILE A 264 2.01 -5.46 -5.53
C ILE A 264 1.17 -4.20 -5.41
N ILE A 265 0.53 -3.80 -6.51
CA ILE A 265 -0.50 -2.77 -6.54
C ILE A 265 -1.76 -3.40 -7.13
N GLY A 266 -2.82 -3.47 -6.34
CA GLY A 266 -4.05 -4.11 -6.78
C GLY A 266 -5.20 -3.89 -5.82
N VAL A 267 -6.31 -4.57 -6.08
CA VAL A 267 -7.53 -4.50 -5.29
C VAL A 267 -7.83 -5.86 -4.66
N ASN A 268 -8.56 -5.87 -3.55
CA ASN A 268 -9.08 -7.13 -3.02
C ASN A 268 -10.41 -7.49 -3.67
N PRO A 269 -10.78 -8.78 -3.67
CA PRO A 269 -12.10 -9.19 -4.13
C PRO A 269 -13.19 -8.56 -3.28
N ASP A 270 -14.30 -8.19 -3.92
CA ASP A 270 -15.50 -7.78 -3.20
C ASP A 270 -15.98 -8.88 -2.26
N THR A 271 -16.53 -8.48 -1.13
CA THR A 271 -17.02 -9.38 -0.07
C THR A 271 -18.26 -10.21 -0.48
N SER A 272 -18.74 -10.05 -1.72
CA SER A 272 -19.94 -10.70 -2.27
C SER A 272 -19.64 -11.94 -3.10
N ASP A 273 -18.46 -12.56 -2.98
CA ASP A 273 -18.12 -13.82 -3.67
C ASP A 273 -19.01 -14.97 -3.18
N SER A 274 -20.26 -14.94 -3.62
CA SER A 274 -21.06 -16.16 -3.72
C SER A 274 -20.39 -17.05 -4.79
N ILE A 275 -20.16 -18.29 -4.47
CA ILE A 275 -19.43 -19.30 -5.27
C ILE A 275 -19.92 -19.42 -6.74
N GLU A 276 -21.04 -18.80 -7.08
CA GLU A 276 -21.74 -19.04 -8.35
C GLU A 276 -21.20 -18.28 -9.57
N THR A 277 -20.43 -17.18 -9.40
CA THR A 277 -19.87 -16.44 -10.56
C THR A 277 -18.59 -15.69 -10.20
N ILE A 278 -17.45 -16.38 -10.14
CA ILE A 278 -16.16 -15.69 -10.06
C ILE A 278 -15.82 -15.15 -11.45
N ASP A 279 -15.98 -13.85 -11.64
CA ASP A 279 -15.48 -13.17 -12.84
C ASP A 279 -13.96 -13.05 -12.77
N THR A 280 -13.28 -13.88 -13.56
CA THR A 280 -11.81 -13.87 -13.66
C THR A 280 -11.25 -12.84 -14.62
N SER A 281 -12.08 -12.03 -15.28
CA SER A 281 -11.64 -11.05 -16.28
C SER A 281 -10.61 -10.06 -15.74
N PHE A 282 -10.76 -9.60 -14.48
CA PHE A 282 -9.85 -8.65 -13.84
C PHE A 282 -8.97 -9.29 -12.76
N VAL A 283 -8.76 -10.61 -12.80
CA VAL A 283 -8.01 -11.33 -11.76
C VAL A 283 -6.58 -10.82 -11.59
N SER A 284 -5.94 -10.36 -12.67
CA SER A 284 -4.57 -9.79 -12.63
C SER A 284 -4.44 -8.53 -11.76
N PHE A 285 -5.55 -7.82 -11.51
CA PHE A 285 -5.59 -6.66 -10.62
C PHE A 285 -5.87 -7.02 -9.16
N LYS A 286 -6.16 -8.30 -8.86
CA LYS A 286 -6.46 -8.74 -7.49
C LYS A 286 -5.18 -9.03 -6.70
N LYS A 287 -5.07 -8.46 -5.49
CA LYS A 287 -3.90 -8.64 -4.62
C LYS A 287 -3.59 -10.11 -4.33
N TYR A 288 -4.61 -10.94 -4.03
CA TYR A 288 -4.40 -12.35 -3.75
C TYR A 288 -3.80 -13.10 -4.95
N TYR A 289 -4.25 -12.77 -6.19
CA TYR A 289 -3.67 -13.34 -7.39
C TYR A 289 -2.21 -12.91 -7.56
N GLN A 290 -1.92 -11.63 -7.39
CA GLN A 290 -0.56 -11.11 -7.50
C GLN A 290 0.35 -11.72 -6.43
N ARG A 291 -0.10 -11.82 -5.15
CA ARG A 291 0.66 -12.49 -4.09
C ARG A 291 1.00 -13.93 -4.46
N THR A 292 0.03 -14.70 -4.91
CA THR A 292 0.22 -16.09 -5.35
C THR A 292 1.13 -16.18 -6.57
N PHE A 293 0.93 -15.33 -7.57
CA PHE A 293 1.73 -15.34 -8.80
C PHE A 293 3.20 -14.95 -8.57
N PHE A 294 3.46 -14.01 -7.67
CA PHE A 294 4.81 -13.56 -7.32
C PHE A 294 5.38 -14.25 -6.07
N GLU A 295 4.64 -15.18 -5.48
CA GLU A 295 5.03 -15.98 -4.30
C GLU A 295 5.45 -15.11 -3.08
N THR A 296 4.84 -13.92 -2.91
CA THR A 296 5.21 -13.00 -1.82
C THR A 296 4.68 -13.44 -0.47
N ASP A 297 3.66 -14.30 -0.44
CA ASP A 297 3.01 -14.83 0.76
C ASP A 297 3.43 -16.26 1.12
N HIS A 298 4.28 -16.91 0.30
CA HIS A 298 4.65 -18.31 0.49
C HIS A 298 5.26 -18.59 1.89
N GLU A 299 6.26 -17.82 2.29
CA GLU A 299 6.92 -18.00 3.60
C GLU A 299 6.02 -17.61 4.78
N TYR A 300 5.11 -16.64 4.56
CA TYR A 300 4.09 -16.26 5.54
C TYR A 300 3.12 -17.42 5.79
N PHE A 301 2.55 -18.00 4.75
CA PHE A 301 1.63 -19.14 4.90
C PHE A 301 2.31 -20.38 5.50
N LYS A 302 3.57 -20.62 5.17
CA LYS A 302 4.33 -21.68 5.82
C LYS A 302 4.43 -21.46 7.34
N TRP A 303 4.77 -20.25 7.75
CA TRP A 303 4.82 -19.89 9.16
C TRP A 303 3.46 -20.00 9.85
N VAL A 304 2.39 -19.54 9.21
CA VAL A 304 1.01 -19.68 9.75
C VAL A 304 0.63 -21.16 9.91
N ASN A 305 0.97 -22.01 8.94
CA ASN A 305 0.73 -23.45 9.04
C ASN A 305 1.50 -24.06 10.21
N ASP A 306 2.76 -23.66 10.43
CA ASP A 306 3.56 -24.12 11.60
C ASP A 306 2.87 -23.73 12.93
N ILE A 307 2.33 -22.51 13.02
CA ILE A 307 1.56 -22.05 14.20
C ILE A 307 0.28 -22.89 14.39
N ASN A 308 -0.44 -23.16 13.32
CA ASN A 308 -1.66 -23.98 13.36
C ASN A 308 -1.37 -25.41 13.88
N GLU A 309 -0.25 -26.01 13.46
CA GLU A 309 0.16 -27.34 13.89
C GLU A 309 0.63 -27.35 15.36
N THR A 310 1.41 -26.38 15.77
CA THR A 310 1.97 -26.28 17.12
C THR A 310 0.99 -25.71 18.13
N LYS A 311 -0.10 -25.06 17.67
CA LYS A 311 -1.04 -24.29 18.50
C LYS A 311 -0.34 -23.21 19.33
N GLU A 312 0.74 -22.68 18.81
CA GLU A 312 1.47 -21.58 19.43
C GLU A 312 0.68 -20.30 19.27
N ASP A 313 0.50 -19.55 20.35
CA ASP A 313 -0.10 -18.21 20.31
C ASP A 313 0.96 -17.10 20.41
N PHE A 314 0.58 -15.87 20.08
CA PHE A 314 1.49 -14.75 20.12
C PHE A 314 0.80 -13.45 20.59
N CYS A 315 1.63 -12.49 21.01
CA CYS A 315 1.20 -11.11 21.19
C CYS A 315 1.36 -10.35 19.88
N LEU A 316 0.26 -9.80 19.35
CA LEU A 316 0.26 -9.04 18.11
C LEU A 316 0.35 -7.55 18.39
N THR A 317 1.31 -6.88 17.78
CA THR A 317 1.40 -5.41 17.79
C THR A 317 1.18 -4.89 16.37
N ALA A 318 0.18 -4.05 16.15
CA ALA A 318 -0.06 -3.37 14.89
C ALA A 318 0.44 -1.92 14.97
N MET A 319 1.35 -1.53 14.07
CA MET A 319 1.90 -0.18 14.00
C MET A 319 1.87 0.37 12.57
N GLY A 320 1.20 1.50 12.39
CA GLY A 320 1.17 2.20 11.11
C GLY A 320 0.36 1.53 10.00
N HIS A 321 -0.35 0.43 10.29
CA HIS A 321 -1.28 -0.21 9.37
C HIS A 321 -2.68 0.36 9.56
N SER A 322 -3.40 0.60 8.45
CA SER A 322 -4.75 1.18 8.47
C SER A 322 -5.81 0.23 9.04
N LEU A 323 -5.51 -1.07 9.12
CA LEU A 323 -6.47 -2.14 9.45
C LEU A 323 -7.72 -2.06 8.56
N ASP A 324 -7.52 -1.71 7.28
CA ASP A 324 -8.61 -1.57 6.31
C ASP A 324 -9.08 -2.94 5.81
N ILE A 325 -10.31 -2.97 5.31
CA ILE A 325 -10.96 -4.17 4.78
C ILE A 325 -10.23 -4.77 3.57
N THR A 326 -9.38 -3.98 2.92
CA THR A 326 -8.56 -4.42 1.78
C THR A 326 -7.57 -5.53 2.13
N ASP A 327 -7.18 -5.64 3.39
CA ASP A 327 -6.24 -6.67 3.88
C ASP A 327 -6.89 -7.58 4.93
N LYS A 328 -8.24 -7.70 4.88
CA LYS A 328 -9.04 -8.42 5.88
C LYS A 328 -8.66 -9.87 6.07
N ASP A 329 -8.24 -10.55 5.01
CA ASP A 329 -7.83 -11.96 5.02
C ASP A 329 -6.66 -12.18 6.01
N ILE A 330 -5.62 -11.40 5.89
CA ILE A 330 -4.44 -11.45 6.77
C ILE A 330 -4.75 -10.92 8.17
N ILE A 331 -5.55 -9.83 8.25
CA ILE A 331 -5.93 -9.26 9.56
C ILE A 331 -6.74 -10.28 10.38
N ILE A 332 -7.70 -10.96 9.76
CA ILE A 332 -8.50 -11.99 10.42
C ILE A 332 -7.60 -13.12 10.93
N GLU A 333 -6.73 -13.63 10.09
CA GLU A 333 -5.83 -14.72 10.42
C GLU A 333 -4.90 -14.37 11.58
N LEU A 334 -4.23 -13.21 11.55
CA LEU A 334 -3.37 -12.77 12.64
C LEU A 334 -4.13 -12.54 13.94
N PHE A 335 -5.32 -11.92 13.87
CA PHE A 335 -6.13 -11.65 15.05
C PHE A 335 -6.69 -12.93 15.69
N ASP A 336 -6.94 -13.98 14.90
CA ASP A 336 -7.44 -15.25 15.41
C ASP A 336 -6.39 -16.03 16.20
N HIS A 337 -5.14 -15.98 15.76
CA HIS A 337 -4.02 -16.64 16.45
C HIS A 337 -3.45 -15.81 17.61
N ALA A 338 -3.69 -14.49 17.63
CA ALA A 338 -3.18 -13.66 18.70
C ALA A 338 -3.85 -13.95 20.04
N ARG A 339 -3.04 -14.07 21.12
CA ARG A 339 -3.50 -14.08 22.50
C ARG A 339 -3.87 -12.68 22.98
N GLU A 340 -3.02 -11.71 22.64
CA GLU A 340 -3.17 -10.30 22.98
C GLU A 340 -2.91 -9.44 21.75
N ILE A 341 -3.63 -8.32 21.64
CA ILE A 341 -3.58 -7.45 20.46
C ILE A 341 -3.39 -6.00 20.91
N TYR A 342 -2.33 -5.39 20.40
CA TYR A 342 -1.98 -4.00 20.64
C TYR A 342 -2.02 -3.21 19.34
N VAL A 343 -2.77 -2.11 19.32
CA VAL A 343 -2.85 -1.21 18.16
C VAL A 343 -2.27 0.14 18.53
N LEU A 344 -1.16 0.51 17.89
CA LEU A 344 -0.47 1.77 18.14
C LEU A 344 -1.04 2.86 17.22
N TYR A 345 -1.49 3.99 17.79
CA TYR A 345 -2.05 5.11 17.04
C TYR A 345 -1.32 6.42 17.33
N HIS A 346 -1.28 7.32 16.35
CA HIS A 346 -0.58 8.59 16.45
C HIS A 346 -1.50 9.78 16.84
N ASN A 347 -2.81 9.66 16.60
CA ASN A 347 -3.81 10.65 17.01
C ASN A 347 -5.20 10.00 17.14
N GLU A 348 -6.16 10.74 17.71
CA GLU A 348 -7.51 10.25 17.98
C GLU A 348 -8.31 9.94 16.69
N GLU A 349 -8.05 10.62 15.58
CA GLU A 349 -8.67 10.35 14.29
C GLU A 349 -8.24 8.98 13.75
N ALA A 350 -6.95 8.67 13.84
CA ALA A 350 -6.43 7.34 13.48
C ALA A 350 -7.05 6.24 14.34
N LYS A 351 -7.15 6.46 15.66
CA LYS A 351 -7.82 5.52 16.58
C LYS A 351 -9.26 5.26 16.18
N LYS A 352 -10.04 6.31 15.90
CA LYS A 352 -11.43 6.19 15.44
C LYS A 352 -11.52 5.39 14.13
N SER A 353 -10.62 5.66 13.19
CA SER A 353 -10.55 4.94 11.92
C SER A 353 -10.25 3.46 12.13
N TYR A 354 -9.26 3.12 12.96
CA TYR A 354 -8.91 1.71 13.27
C TYR A 354 -10.08 0.97 13.90
N ILE A 355 -10.77 1.57 14.88
CA ILE A 355 -11.96 0.98 15.49
C ILE A 355 -13.05 0.74 14.44
N ALA A 356 -13.32 1.72 13.57
CA ALA A 356 -14.33 1.61 12.54
C ALA A 356 -13.97 0.50 11.52
N ASN A 357 -12.72 0.39 11.12
CA ASN A 357 -12.26 -0.63 10.20
C ASN A 357 -12.33 -2.04 10.82
N LEU A 358 -11.89 -2.20 12.06
CA LEU A 358 -12.02 -3.48 12.76
C LEU A 358 -13.49 -3.90 12.94
N ILE A 359 -14.41 -2.96 13.22
CA ILE A 359 -15.84 -3.26 13.26
C ILE A 359 -16.37 -3.68 11.88
N LYS A 360 -15.89 -3.08 10.78
CA LYS A 360 -16.27 -3.50 9.42
C LYS A 360 -15.77 -4.91 9.11
N ILE A 361 -14.55 -5.27 9.55
CA ILE A 361 -13.94 -6.59 9.30
C ILE A 361 -14.62 -7.67 10.13
N PHE A 362 -14.75 -7.45 11.43
CA PHE A 362 -15.18 -8.48 12.39
C PHE A 362 -16.67 -8.43 12.75
N GLY A 363 -17.34 -7.33 12.45
CA GLY A 363 -18.66 -7.06 13.01
C GLY A 363 -18.62 -6.68 14.50
N LYS A 364 -19.69 -6.05 15.00
CA LYS A 364 -19.73 -5.52 16.36
C LYS A 364 -19.51 -6.61 17.43
N GLN A 365 -20.18 -7.75 17.32
CA GLN A 365 -20.11 -8.79 18.34
C GLN A 365 -18.71 -9.35 18.49
N ARG A 366 -18.08 -9.76 17.38
CA ARG A 366 -16.71 -10.30 17.40
C ARG A 366 -15.67 -9.24 17.81
N PHE A 367 -15.87 -7.96 17.45
CA PHE A 367 -15.03 -6.86 17.94
C PHE A 367 -15.10 -6.73 19.48
N ASP A 368 -16.31 -6.82 20.06
CA ASP A 368 -16.49 -6.82 21.52
C ASP A 368 -15.84 -8.04 22.18
N ASP A 369 -15.89 -9.21 21.53
CA ASP A 369 -15.21 -10.43 21.99
C ASP A 369 -13.68 -10.31 21.95
N LEU A 370 -13.11 -9.72 20.88
CA LEU A 370 -11.69 -9.42 20.79
C LEU A 370 -11.23 -8.50 21.93
N ARG A 371 -12.01 -7.49 22.27
CA ARG A 371 -11.69 -6.60 23.39
C ARG A 371 -11.72 -7.30 24.74
N ARG A 372 -12.62 -8.25 24.95
CA ARG A 372 -12.77 -8.96 26.22
C ARG A 372 -11.79 -10.13 26.35
N ASN A 373 -11.65 -10.93 25.31
CA ASN A 373 -10.99 -12.24 25.38
C ASN A 373 -9.53 -12.18 24.91
N LYS A 374 -9.15 -11.20 24.07
CA LYS A 374 -7.81 -11.04 23.50
C LYS A 374 -7.14 -9.74 23.91
N ASN A 375 -7.64 -9.07 24.91
CA ASN A 375 -7.10 -7.84 25.46
C ASN A 375 -6.77 -6.79 24.37
N LEU A 376 -7.66 -6.66 23.35
CA LEU A 376 -7.45 -5.66 22.29
C LEU A 376 -7.37 -4.26 22.89
N THR A 377 -6.17 -3.70 22.87
CA THR A 377 -5.82 -2.42 23.51
C THR A 377 -5.23 -1.45 22.50
N PHE A 378 -5.59 -0.17 22.64
CA PHE A 378 -5.09 0.91 21.80
C PHE A 378 -4.12 1.80 22.60
N TYR A 379 -2.87 1.95 22.13
CA TYR A 379 -1.85 2.79 22.75
C TYR A 379 -1.48 3.97 21.88
N SER A 380 -1.37 5.16 22.50
CA SER A 380 -0.89 6.35 21.80
C SER A 380 0.63 6.34 21.70
N LEU A 381 1.14 6.50 20.49
CA LEU A 381 2.58 6.65 20.23
C LEU A 381 3.17 7.90 20.91
N ASN A 382 2.34 8.90 21.23
CA ASN A 382 2.80 10.16 21.79
C ASN A 382 2.75 10.22 23.33
N MET A 383 1.88 9.42 23.98
CA MET A 383 1.62 9.52 25.42
C MET A 383 1.99 8.26 26.21
N ASP A 384 1.74 7.07 25.67
CA ASP A 384 1.74 5.83 26.46
C ASP A 384 2.85 4.85 26.06
N PHE A 385 3.81 5.30 25.26
CA PHE A 385 4.78 4.40 24.68
C PHE A 385 5.70 3.72 25.72
N THR A 386 5.99 4.42 26.80
CA THR A 386 6.76 3.85 27.94
C THR A 386 5.99 2.73 28.61
N ASN A 387 4.70 2.93 28.86
CA ASN A 387 3.82 1.90 29.46
C ASN A 387 3.67 0.69 28.55
N PHE A 388 3.59 0.91 27.22
CA PHE A 388 3.54 -0.18 26.25
C PHE A 388 4.84 -1.01 26.23
N ALA A 389 5.99 -0.34 26.27
CA ALA A 389 7.28 -1.01 26.32
C ALA A 389 7.44 -1.90 27.58
N ASP A 390 6.98 -1.41 28.71
CA ASP A 390 7.02 -2.16 29.98
C ASP A 390 6.05 -3.36 29.94
N HIS A 391 4.90 -3.19 29.29
CA HIS A 391 3.93 -4.27 29.12
C HIS A 391 4.44 -5.39 28.21
N LEU A 392 5.10 -5.07 27.09
CA LEU A 392 5.74 -6.08 26.23
C LEU A 392 6.88 -6.83 26.97
N ARG A 393 7.63 -6.15 27.84
CA ARG A 393 8.68 -6.76 28.64
C ARG A 393 8.11 -7.70 29.69
N SER A 394 7.07 -7.28 30.43
CA SER A 394 6.44 -8.12 31.46
C SER A 394 5.89 -9.41 30.87
N ASN A 395 5.32 -9.37 29.67
CA ASN A 395 4.80 -10.56 29.00
C ASN A 395 5.91 -11.49 28.51
N SER A 396 7.08 -10.97 28.10
CA SER A 396 8.24 -11.81 27.76
C SER A 396 8.82 -12.52 28.99
N ASP A 397 8.84 -11.84 30.12
CA ASP A 397 9.36 -12.39 31.39
C ASP A 397 8.42 -13.48 31.99
N GLU A 398 7.09 -13.30 31.88
CA GLU A 398 6.11 -14.32 32.29
C GLU A 398 6.22 -15.60 31.45
N VAL A 399 6.41 -15.50 30.14
CA VAL A 399 6.62 -16.68 29.27
C VAL A 399 7.93 -17.36 29.57
N TYR A 400 9.00 -16.61 29.87
CA TYR A 400 10.29 -17.16 30.26
C TYR A 400 10.22 -17.89 31.58
N MET A 401 9.51 -17.35 32.58
CA MET A 401 9.31 -18.01 33.90
C MET A 401 8.42 -19.24 33.80
N MET A 402 7.43 -19.28 32.90
CA MET A 402 6.61 -20.49 32.67
C MET A 402 7.37 -21.61 31.94
N GLN A 403 8.33 -21.28 31.06
CA GLN A 403 9.14 -22.28 30.34
C GLN A 403 10.33 -22.82 31.16
N TYR A 404 10.90 -22.06 32.06
CA TYR A 404 12.18 -22.38 32.72
C TYR A 404 12.11 -22.38 34.26
N GLY A 405 10.96 -22.61 34.84
CA GLY A 405 10.68 -22.80 36.28
C GLY A 405 11.87 -22.66 37.24
N ASP A 406 11.83 -21.66 38.13
CA ASP A 406 12.62 -21.54 39.36
C ASP A 406 14.16 -21.35 39.27
N GLU A 407 14.67 -20.46 38.45
CA GLU A 407 16.01 -19.90 38.68
C GLU A 407 15.97 -18.41 39.03
N LYS A 408 15.80 -18.10 40.31
CA LYS A 408 15.87 -16.77 40.89
C LYS A 408 17.20 -16.01 40.71
N SER A 409 18.18 -16.63 40.05
CA SER A 409 19.53 -16.07 39.93
C SER A 409 19.84 -15.34 38.62
N PHE A 410 18.97 -15.40 37.62
CA PHE A 410 19.25 -14.81 36.30
C PHE A 410 18.78 -13.35 36.14
N ALA A 411 17.77 -12.92 36.87
CA ALA A 411 17.21 -11.57 36.75
C ALA A 411 18.14 -10.45 37.26
N GLU A 412 19.05 -10.76 38.19
CA GLU A 412 19.97 -9.74 38.76
C GLU A 412 21.22 -9.50 37.91
N SER A 413 21.58 -10.38 36.98
CA SER A 413 22.79 -10.22 36.15
C SER A 413 22.57 -9.39 34.86
N TYR A 414 21.33 -9.19 34.45
CA TYR A 414 21.01 -8.46 33.20
C TYR A 414 20.78 -6.95 33.38
N TRP A 415 20.72 -6.49 34.63
CA TRP A 415 20.43 -5.07 34.94
C TRP A 415 21.65 -4.26 35.45
N ASN A 416 22.85 -4.86 35.45
CA ASN A 416 24.08 -4.22 35.93
C ASN A 416 25.22 -4.14 34.90
N GLU A 417 24.94 -4.22 33.61
CA GLU A 417 25.90 -3.87 32.55
C GLU A 417 25.23 -2.79 31.63
#